data_5e30aaf4273238b07c17ca46b4b51dc6
#
_entry.id   5e30aaf4273238b07c17ca46b4b51dc6
#
_cell.length_a   1.000
_cell.length_b   1.000
_cell.length_c   1.000
_cell.angle_alpha   90.00
_cell.angle_beta   90.00
_cell.angle_gamma   90.00
#
_symmetry.space_group_name_H-M   'P 1'
#
loop_
_entity.id
_entity.type
_entity.pdbx_description
1 polymer ?
#
loop_
_entity_poly.entity_id
_entity_poly.type
_entity_poly.pdbx_seq_one_letter_code
_entity_poly.pdbx_strand_id
1 'polypeptide(L)'
;MKKYLLIVSILHCTLFTFAQPGWVKNASKSVFTLKTFSADGSLIASSNGFFTGSNGEAISSFTPFKGAARAVIIDAAGKEMNVSGMIGANEMYDVAKFRVAGKTRALAVAQSIAQSGERVWLLPYLETKNLSYGVVRKAETFQQDYAYYTIAMKAEEKNISSPLLNENGEVIGLLQPAASGTDSLCYAISARFADSLKVTGLSLNDPALKQTQIRMEMPESLSDANLMMYMAGATTDSANYARLISEFIQKFPAAPDGYAYRAQFAASYDDFTAAERDMEEAIKLSANKDNEHFNYARLIYNKIYQADKPANWSLDKALSETREAWKINPLPAYRELEANILYSQKNYAEAYERFIELTKTNMVTAETWYCAAQCKGQLKDTTTMLALLDSAMNMFSKPYLKQAAPYLWARANAKFDSKKYREAVTDMNDYEQLMAADVNANFYYIRHQAEIEGRLYQQALNDISQASKMEPKNTFYLAEKASLELRVGLYDQAGETANEIKDLEPDNSDGYLFLGLSQCMQGKKKEGLVNLQKAKELGYPQADELIEKYAK
;
A
#
# COMPACT_ATOMS: atom_id res chain seq x y z
N MET A 1 67.21 41.48 77.12
CA MET A 1 65.73 41.46 76.98
C MET A 1 65.39 41.41 75.52
N LYS A 2 65.12 40.22 74.98
CA LYS A 2 64.74 40.02 73.58
C LYS A 2 63.22 39.91 73.48
N LYS A 3 62.62 40.80 72.72
CA LYS A 3 61.18 40.77 72.43
C LYS A 3 60.97 39.83 71.22
N TYR A 4 60.24 38.77 71.43
CA TYR A 4 59.81 37.90 70.33
C TYR A 4 58.50 38.46 69.71
N LEU A 5 58.53 38.82 68.45
CA LEU A 5 57.38 39.23 67.66
C LEU A 5 56.77 37.99 67.03
N LEU A 6 55.60 37.60 67.51
CA LEU A 6 54.86 36.45 66.93
C LEU A 6 54.02 36.97 65.80
N ILE A 7 54.42 36.65 64.52
CA ILE A 7 53.61 36.95 63.35
C ILE A 7 52.66 35.76 63.16
N VAL A 8 51.39 35.97 63.43
CA VAL A 8 50.30 35.04 63.13
C VAL A 8 49.90 35.27 61.66
N SER A 9 50.34 34.42 60.78
CA SER A 9 49.86 34.35 59.41
C SER A 9 48.45 33.74 59.38
N ILE A 10 47.41 34.57 59.23
CA ILE A 10 46.05 34.14 58.99
C ILE A 10 45.96 33.74 57.53
N LEU A 11 46.00 32.43 57.29
CA LEU A 11 45.78 31.86 55.99
C LEU A 11 44.27 31.97 55.65
N HIS A 12 43.90 33.02 54.92
CA HIS A 12 42.53 33.16 54.41
C HIS A 12 42.35 32.11 53.33
N CYS A 13 41.84 30.94 53.70
CA CYS A 13 41.19 30.02 52.72
C CYS A 13 39.87 30.69 52.29
N THR A 14 39.91 31.46 51.23
CA THR A 14 38.71 31.89 50.56
C THR A 14 38.04 30.66 49.94
N LEU A 15 37.13 30.06 50.66
CA LEU A 15 36.15 29.14 50.09
C LEU A 15 35.34 29.97 49.09
N PHE A 16 35.69 29.90 47.82
CA PHE A 16 34.85 30.39 46.74
C PHE A 16 33.57 29.54 46.74
N THR A 17 32.62 29.90 47.59
CA THR A 17 31.23 29.47 47.42
C THR A 17 30.71 30.19 46.16
N PHE A 18 30.71 29.50 45.04
CA PHE A 18 30.08 30.06 43.86
C PHE A 18 28.61 30.28 44.16
N ALA A 19 28.18 31.53 44.07
CA ALA A 19 26.76 31.88 44.21
C ALA A 19 25.99 31.13 43.13
N GLN A 20 24.89 30.50 43.53
CA GLN A 20 24.01 29.81 42.62
C GLN A 20 23.50 30.77 41.53
N PRO A 21 23.51 30.37 40.24
CA PRO A 21 23.06 31.23 39.15
C PRO A 21 21.61 31.74 39.35
N GLY A 22 21.37 33.01 39.06
CA GLY A 22 20.07 33.65 39.30
C GLY A 22 18.91 33.08 38.52
N TRP A 23 19.20 32.40 37.38
CA TRP A 23 18.21 31.79 36.54
C TRP A 23 17.61 30.48 37.09
N VAL A 24 18.24 29.81 38.06
CA VAL A 24 17.85 28.48 38.56
C VAL A 24 16.40 28.42 39.02
N LYS A 25 15.92 29.40 39.81
CA LYS A 25 14.53 29.43 40.30
C LYS A 25 13.50 29.48 39.18
N ASN A 26 13.85 30.06 38.03
CA ASN A 26 12.96 30.13 36.90
C ASN A 26 13.07 28.89 36.01
N ALA A 27 14.29 28.42 35.74
CA ALA A 27 14.57 27.25 34.92
C ALA A 27 14.01 25.97 35.55
N SER A 28 14.08 25.80 36.88
CA SER A 28 13.57 24.61 37.58
C SER A 28 12.07 24.36 37.36
N LYS A 29 11.29 25.39 37.02
CA LYS A 29 9.85 25.25 36.68
C LYS A 29 9.59 24.57 35.33
N SER A 30 10.62 24.40 34.53
CA SER A 30 10.56 23.84 33.21
C SER A 30 11.09 22.40 33.13
N VAL A 31 11.54 21.85 34.28
CA VAL A 31 12.01 20.48 34.42
C VAL A 31 10.90 19.62 35.03
N PHE A 32 10.73 18.42 34.57
CA PHE A 32 9.70 17.48 35.00
C PHE A 32 10.27 16.07 35.22
N THR A 33 9.51 15.23 35.91
CA THR A 33 9.71 13.78 35.86
C THR A 33 8.71 13.15 34.93
N LEU A 34 9.18 12.19 34.08
CA LEU A 34 8.41 11.42 33.15
C LEU A 34 8.12 10.03 33.74
N LYS A 35 6.90 9.53 33.58
CA LYS A 35 6.53 8.15 33.90
C LYS A 35 5.86 7.53 32.68
N THR A 36 6.28 6.33 32.30
CA THR A 36 5.73 5.58 31.18
C THR A 36 5.09 4.29 31.67
N PHE A 37 4.02 3.85 31.00
CA PHE A 37 3.20 2.71 31.38
C PHE A 37 2.91 1.83 30.17
N SER A 38 2.93 0.53 30.40
CA SER A 38 2.49 -0.49 29.44
C SER A 38 0.96 -0.47 29.25
N ALA A 39 0.46 -1.27 28.31
CA ALA A 39 -0.97 -1.34 28.00
C ALA A 39 -1.83 -1.88 29.17
N ASP A 40 -1.26 -2.70 30.05
CA ASP A 40 -1.90 -3.20 31.28
C ASP A 40 -1.86 -2.20 32.44
N GLY A 41 -1.22 -1.02 32.23
CA GLY A 41 -1.09 0.04 33.23
C GLY A 41 0.11 -0.09 34.17
N SER A 42 0.98 -1.08 33.99
CA SER A 42 2.20 -1.26 34.78
C SER A 42 3.22 -0.19 34.45
N LEU A 43 3.93 0.31 35.48
CA LEU A 43 5.01 1.30 35.32
C LEU A 43 6.20 0.63 34.60
N ILE A 44 6.59 1.19 33.45
CA ILE A 44 7.77 0.72 32.71
C ILE A 44 9.03 1.42 33.25
N ALA A 45 8.99 2.77 33.29
CA ALA A 45 10.15 3.54 33.67
C ALA A 45 9.74 4.90 34.26
N SER A 46 10.67 5.49 35.05
CA SER A 46 10.65 6.89 35.45
C SER A 46 11.95 7.53 34.97
N SER A 47 11.87 8.73 34.43
CA SER A 47 13.01 9.50 33.92
C SER A 47 12.76 11.01 34.16
N ASN A 48 13.69 11.86 33.76
CA ASN A 48 13.50 13.30 33.77
C ASN A 48 13.30 13.83 32.35
N GLY A 49 13.03 15.10 32.23
CA GLY A 49 12.95 15.83 30.98
C GLY A 49 12.71 17.31 31.22
N PHE A 50 12.62 18.04 30.13
CA PHE A 50 12.37 19.48 30.19
C PHE A 50 11.57 19.97 29.00
N PHE A 51 10.86 21.09 29.21
CA PHE A 51 10.08 21.72 28.16
C PHE A 51 10.95 22.59 27.24
N THR A 52 10.76 22.46 25.94
CA THR A 52 11.43 23.26 24.90
C THR A 52 10.46 24.20 24.17
N GLY A 53 9.15 24.02 24.32
CA GLY A 53 8.11 24.87 23.74
C GLY A 53 7.05 25.28 24.75
N SER A 54 6.38 26.41 24.50
CA SER A 54 5.28 26.91 25.36
C SER A 54 3.95 26.18 25.14
N ASN A 55 3.86 25.37 24.07
CA ASN A 55 2.69 24.61 23.66
C ASN A 55 2.80 23.11 24.02
N GLY A 56 3.60 22.78 25.04
CA GLY A 56 3.74 21.40 25.52
C GLY A 56 4.91 20.60 24.93
N GLU A 57 5.71 21.19 24.05
CA GLU A 57 6.89 20.48 23.51
C GLU A 57 7.92 20.19 24.58
N ALA A 58 8.40 18.96 24.60
CA ALA A 58 9.29 18.45 25.65
C ALA A 58 10.29 17.44 25.08
N ILE A 59 11.41 17.31 25.78
CA ILE A 59 12.50 16.37 25.47
C ILE A 59 12.78 15.50 26.70
N SER A 60 13.04 14.20 26.45
CA SER A 60 13.56 13.23 27.43
C SER A 60 14.36 12.16 26.69
N SER A 61 14.89 11.18 27.41
CA SER A 61 15.40 9.95 26.79
C SER A 61 14.30 9.16 26.10
N PHE A 62 14.65 8.44 25.03
CA PHE A 62 13.72 7.59 24.29
C PHE A 62 13.47 6.24 24.97
N THR A 63 14.50 5.67 25.60
CA THR A 63 14.42 4.34 26.26
C THR A 63 13.18 4.15 27.12
N PRO A 64 12.72 5.11 27.95
CA PRO A 64 11.47 4.97 28.71
C PRO A 64 10.20 4.77 27.88
N PHE A 65 10.20 5.18 26.62
CA PHE A 65 9.04 5.07 25.73
C PHE A 65 8.91 3.70 25.04
N LYS A 66 9.95 2.86 25.10
CA LYS A 66 9.90 1.52 24.49
C LYS A 66 8.85 0.65 25.18
N GLY A 67 7.89 0.15 24.40
CA GLY A 67 6.75 -0.63 24.90
C GLY A 67 5.68 0.19 25.61
N ALA A 68 5.85 1.51 25.75
CA ALA A 68 4.88 2.35 26.45
C ALA A 68 3.61 2.56 25.63
N ALA A 69 2.46 2.32 26.26
CA ALA A 69 1.14 2.64 25.73
C ALA A 69 0.62 4.00 26.23
N ARG A 70 1.14 4.48 27.37
CA ARG A 70 0.79 5.75 27.97
C ARG A 70 2.02 6.36 28.66
N ALA A 71 2.12 7.67 28.60
CA ALA A 71 3.11 8.42 29.37
C ALA A 71 2.49 9.66 29.99
N VAL A 72 3.00 10.01 31.17
CA VAL A 72 2.63 11.23 31.89
C VAL A 72 3.89 11.94 32.39
N ILE A 73 3.82 13.24 32.49
CA ILE A 73 4.84 14.01 33.20
C ILE A 73 4.27 14.61 34.48
N ILE A 74 5.12 14.83 35.45
CA ILE A 74 4.80 15.58 36.68
C ILE A 74 5.69 16.80 36.67
N ASP A 75 5.10 18.00 36.60
CA ASP A 75 5.84 19.25 36.55
C ASP A 75 6.38 19.66 37.94
N ALA A 76 7.14 20.75 38.00
CA ALA A 76 7.73 21.25 39.23
C ALA A 76 6.69 21.72 40.28
N ALA A 77 5.42 21.89 39.92
CA ALA A 77 4.32 22.20 40.81
C ALA A 77 3.57 20.93 41.27
N GLY A 78 3.99 19.75 40.85
CA GLY A 78 3.32 18.48 41.13
C GLY A 78 2.11 18.19 40.26
N LYS A 79 1.88 18.98 39.20
CA LYS A 79 0.78 18.78 38.28
C LYS A 79 1.12 17.66 37.27
N GLU A 80 0.24 16.68 37.21
CA GLU A 80 0.32 15.62 36.21
C GLU A 80 -0.27 16.09 34.87
N MET A 81 0.45 15.83 33.76
CA MET A 81 0.00 16.09 32.40
C MET A 81 0.28 14.89 31.52
N ASN A 82 -0.70 14.49 30.68
CA ASN A 82 -0.55 13.39 29.75
C ASN A 82 0.34 13.79 28.57
N VAL A 83 1.16 12.86 28.12
CA VAL A 83 1.82 12.94 26.80
C VAL A 83 0.74 12.75 25.74
N SER A 84 0.55 13.75 24.90
CA SER A 84 -0.48 13.77 23.87
C SER A 84 -0.04 13.14 22.56
N GLY A 85 1.27 13.09 22.26
CA GLY A 85 1.82 12.48 21.08
C GLY A 85 3.33 12.57 20.98
N MET A 86 3.93 11.65 20.21
CA MET A 86 5.34 11.68 19.84
C MET A 86 5.54 12.61 18.66
N ILE A 87 6.55 13.46 18.72
CA ILE A 87 6.99 14.35 17.63
C ILE A 87 8.15 13.71 16.88
N GLY A 88 8.99 12.92 17.57
CA GLY A 88 10.09 12.20 16.96
C GLY A 88 10.91 11.47 18.01
N ALA A 89 11.69 10.49 17.57
CA ALA A 89 12.58 9.74 18.44
C ALA A 89 13.86 9.33 17.68
N ASN A 90 14.95 9.18 18.42
CA ASN A 90 16.19 8.61 17.91
C ASN A 90 16.74 7.62 18.92
N GLU A 91 16.84 6.36 18.52
CA GLU A 91 17.28 5.27 19.39
C GLU A 91 18.80 5.31 19.65
N MET A 92 19.59 5.67 18.64
CA MET A 92 21.07 5.70 18.75
C MET A 92 21.54 6.72 19.77
N TYR A 93 20.93 7.90 19.77
CA TYR A 93 21.26 9.00 20.69
C TYR A 93 20.34 9.04 21.92
N ASP A 94 19.40 8.10 22.04
CA ASP A 94 18.43 7.98 23.12
C ASP A 94 17.70 9.28 23.44
N VAL A 95 17.11 9.91 22.41
CA VAL A 95 16.35 11.16 22.52
C VAL A 95 14.94 10.97 21.99
N ALA A 96 13.96 11.42 22.78
CA ALA A 96 12.57 11.53 22.38
C ALA A 96 12.10 12.99 22.48
N LYS A 97 11.42 13.46 21.44
CA LYS A 97 10.66 14.71 21.43
C LYS A 97 9.18 14.37 21.39
N PHE A 98 8.41 14.96 22.28
CA PHE A 98 6.98 14.67 22.42
C PHE A 98 6.23 15.92 22.89
N ARG A 99 4.90 15.85 22.87
CA ARG A 99 4.03 16.92 23.35
C ARG A 99 3.22 16.46 24.55
N VAL A 100 3.05 17.36 25.52
CA VAL A 100 2.11 17.19 26.63
C VAL A 100 0.88 18.08 26.44
N ALA A 101 -0.24 17.65 27.00
CA ALA A 101 -1.49 18.40 26.92
C ALA A 101 -1.45 19.64 27.84
N GLY A 102 -1.35 20.83 27.25
CA GLY A 102 -1.44 22.08 27.96
C GLY A 102 -0.32 23.08 27.66
N LYS A 103 -0.39 24.24 28.34
CA LYS A 103 0.64 25.29 28.23
C LYS A 103 1.79 24.98 29.17
N THR A 104 3.00 25.18 28.70
CA THR A 104 4.26 24.90 29.42
C THR A 104 5.19 26.10 29.42
N ARG A 105 6.21 26.04 30.22
CA ARG A 105 7.28 27.05 30.26
C ARG A 105 8.54 26.44 29.64
N ALA A 106 8.93 26.92 28.47
CA ALA A 106 10.11 26.44 27.76
C ALA A 106 11.41 26.91 28.44
N LEU A 107 12.44 26.07 28.43
CA LEU A 107 13.83 26.47 28.58
C LEU A 107 14.35 27.00 27.23
N ALA A 108 15.17 28.04 27.31
CA ALA A 108 15.92 28.45 26.13
C ALA A 108 16.98 27.40 25.80
N VAL A 109 17.11 27.01 24.52
CA VAL A 109 18.12 26.08 24.03
C VAL A 109 19.27 26.89 23.44
N ALA A 110 20.51 26.60 23.87
CA ALA A 110 21.71 27.27 23.37
C ALA A 110 21.88 27.06 21.87
N GLN A 111 22.12 28.15 21.14
CA GLN A 111 22.26 28.11 19.67
C GLN A 111 23.67 27.71 19.21
N SER A 112 24.68 27.85 20.08
CA SER A 112 26.05 27.45 19.79
C SER A 112 26.43 26.16 20.53
N ILE A 113 27.38 25.44 19.98
CA ILE A 113 27.99 24.27 20.62
C ILE A 113 28.93 24.77 21.72
N ALA A 114 28.72 24.27 22.96
CA ALA A 114 29.59 24.58 24.09
C ALA A 114 31.02 24.07 23.86
N GLN A 115 32.00 24.91 24.16
CA GLN A 115 33.40 24.61 23.90
C GLN A 115 34.08 23.93 25.08
N SER A 116 35.21 23.28 24.85
CA SER A 116 36.04 22.73 25.92
C SER A 116 36.48 23.85 26.85
N GLY A 117 36.35 23.61 28.18
CA GLY A 117 36.64 24.58 29.23
C GLY A 117 35.41 25.35 29.74
N GLU A 118 34.29 25.33 28.98
CA GLU A 118 33.07 26.00 29.42
C GLU A 118 32.44 25.29 30.63
N ARG A 119 31.93 26.07 31.59
CA ARG A 119 31.22 25.56 32.74
C ARG A 119 29.77 25.28 32.40
N VAL A 120 29.27 24.16 32.92
CA VAL A 120 27.87 23.73 32.75
C VAL A 120 27.28 23.29 34.10
N TRP A 121 25.99 23.51 34.23
CA TRP A 121 25.21 23.21 35.44
C TRP A 121 24.21 22.11 35.13
N LEU A 122 24.12 21.09 36.00
CA LEU A 122 23.09 20.09 35.96
C LEU A 122 21.86 20.59 36.73
N LEU A 123 20.67 20.59 36.14
CA LEU A 123 19.44 21.01 36.78
C LEU A 123 18.45 19.82 36.88
N PRO A 124 18.52 19.03 37.95
CA PRO A 124 17.60 17.93 38.19
C PRO A 124 16.18 18.41 38.57
N TYR A 125 15.21 17.49 38.44
CA TYR A 125 13.84 17.74 38.89
C TYR A 125 13.76 18.04 40.38
N LEU A 126 13.11 19.13 40.76
CA LEU A 126 12.93 19.65 42.12
C LEU A 126 14.22 20.03 42.92
N GLU A 127 15.40 19.82 42.36
CA GLU A 127 16.64 20.27 42.98
C GLU A 127 16.92 21.72 42.58
N THR A 128 16.83 22.63 43.54
CA THR A 128 17.04 24.08 43.32
C THR A 128 18.13 24.69 44.19
N LYS A 129 18.84 23.84 44.97
CA LYS A 129 19.94 24.26 45.82
C LYS A 129 21.14 23.35 45.62
N ASN A 130 22.33 23.92 45.75
CA ASN A 130 23.60 23.17 45.63
C ASN A 130 23.71 22.35 44.31
N LEU A 131 23.36 22.96 43.20
CA LEU A 131 23.41 22.28 41.89
C LEU A 131 24.83 21.81 41.61
N SER A 132 24.94 20.59 41.06
CA SER A 132 26.20 20.09 40.53
C SER A 132 26.57 20.89 39.27
N TYR A 133 27.87 21.20 39.16
CA TYR A 133 28.42 21.81 37.95
C TYR A 133 29.66 21.05 37.50
N GLY A 134 29.98 21.18 36.24
CA GLY A 134 31.18 20.59 35.62
C GLY A 134 31.72 21.46 34.53
N VAL A 135 32.72 20.93 33.87
CA VAL A 135 33.39 21.59 32.75
C VAL A 135 33.35 20.68 31.52
N VAL A 136 33.00 21.21 30.37
CA VAL A 136 33.04 20.50 29.11
C VAL A 136 34.49 20.11 28.83
N ARG A 137 34.76 18.82 28.73
CA ARG A 137 36.10 18.29 28.39
C ARG A 137 36.24 18.13 26.90
N LYS A 138 35.19 17.67 26.22
CA LYS A 138 35.16 17.43 24.79
C LYS A 138 33.76 17.68 24.24
N ALA A 139 33.70 18.24 23.05
CA ALA A 139 32.48 18.34 22.25
C ALA A 139 32.78 17.66 20.90
N GLU A 140 32.20 16.50 20.66
CA GLU A 140 32.32 15.76 19.42
C GLU A 140 31.17 16.16 18.51
N THR A 141 31.47 16.91 17.46
CA THR A 141 30.44 17.41 16.53
C THR A 141 29.99 16.30 15.57
N PHE A 142 28.70 16.26 15.28
CA PHE A 142 28.10 15.40 14.27
C PHE A 142 27.01 16.15 13.51
N GLN A 143 26.78 15.75 12.26
CA GLN A 143 25.84 16.42 11.35
C GLN A 143 26.01 17.95 11.27
N GLN A 144 27.24 18.44 11.48
CA GLN A 144 27.68 19.84 11.46
C GLN A 144 27.13 20.72 12.60
N ASP A 145 25.89 20.54 13.04
CA ASP A 145 25.18 21.44 13.95
C ASP A 145 25.01 20.94 15.40
N TYR A 146 25.33 19.67 15.65
CA TYR A 146 25.10 19.02 16.93
C TYR A 146 26.40 18.53 17.55
N ALA A 147 26.38 18.31 18.87
CA ALA A 147 27.52 17.79 19.59
C ALA A 147 27.12 16.72 20.61
N TYR A 148 28.04 15.78 20.83
CA TYR A 148 28.04 14.86 21.95
C TYR A 148 29.11 15.33 22.92
N TYR A 149 28.70 15.60 24.17
CA TYR A 149 29.57 16.21 25.18
C TYR A 149 30.12 15.16 26.13
N THR A 150 31.41 15.26 26.46
CA THR A 150 32.02 14.66 27.65
C THR A 150 32.27 15.76 28.67
N ILE A 151 31.74 15.60 29.86
CA ILE A 151 31.75 16.64 30.91
C ILE A 151 32.43 16.08 32.16
N ALA A 152 33.36 16.84 32.71
CA ALA A 152 33.98 16.53 34.00
C ALA A 152 33.04 16.87 35.14
N MET A 153 32.18 15.93 35.46
CA MET A 153 31.20 16.05 36.55
C MET A 153 30.73 14.65 36.92
N LYS A 154 30.53 14.41 38.21
CA LYS A 154 29.81 13.22 38.68
C LYS A 154 28.31 13.47 38.55
N ALA A 155 27.61 12.58 37.87
CA ALA A 155 26.16 12.59 37.78
C ALA A 155 25.58 11.30 38.38
N GLU A 156 24.47 11.42 39.11
CA GLU A 156 23.74 10.27 39.66
C GLU A 156 22.77 9.72 38.60
N GLU A 157 22.51 8.42 38.60
CA GLU A 157 21.62 7.75 37.67
C GLU A 157 20.20 8.34 37.69
N LYS A 158 19.70 8.75 38.89
CA LYS A 158 18.39 9.41 39.00
C LYS A 158 18.26 10.73 38.24
N ASN A 159 19.39 11.33 37.84
CA ASN A 159 19.45 12.60 37.12
C ASN A 159 19.54 12.45 35.60
N ILE A 160 19.56 11.23 35.08
CA ILE A 160 19.53 10.99 33.65
C ILE A 160 18.35 11.74 33.02
N SER A 161 18.54 12.25 31.81
CA SER A 161 17.60 13.08 31.06
C SER A 161 17.30 14.48 31.66
N SER A 162 18.02 14.88 32.69
CA SER A 162 17.98 16.27 33.16
C SER A 162 18.74 17.20 32.22
N PRO A 163 18.34 18.47 32.09
CA PRO A 163 19.04 19.45 31.28
C PRO A 163 20.38 19.87 31.88
N LEU A 164 21.37 20.04 31.00
CA LEU A 164 22.63 20.70 31.28
C LEU A 164 22.59 22.10 30.68
N LEU A 165 22.83 23.12 31.54
CA LEU A 165 22.70 24.52 31.19
C LEU A 165 24.07 25.24 31.23
N ASN A 166 24.25 26.20 30.33
CA ASN A 166 25.39 27.13 30.36
C ASN A 166 25.23 28.21 31.47
N GLU A 167 26.20 29.10 31.57
CA GLU A 167 26.18 30.20 32.55
C GLU A 167 24.99 31.15 32.35
N ASN A 168 24.44 31.24 31.16
CA ASN A 168 23.27 32.08 30.83
C ASN A 168 21.93 31.41 31.18
N GLY A 169 21.93 30.13 31.58
CA GLY A 169 20.73 29.36 31.83
C GLY A 169 20.06 28.80 30.56
N GLU A 170 20.82 28.68 29.48
CA GLU A 170 20.38 28.03 28.22
C GLU A 170 20.79 26.57 28.21
N VAL A 171 19.93 25.68 27.76
CA VAL A 171 20.20 24.24 27.73
C VAL A 171 21.17 23.93 26.59
N ILE A 172 22.31 23.36 26.92
CA ILE A 172 23.29 22.83 25.95
C ILE A 172 23.00 21.38 25.61
N GLY A 173 22.48 20.57 26.53
CA GLY A 173 22.29 19.14 26.30
C GLY A 173 21.38 18.42 27.28
N LEU A 174 21.05 17.20 26.94
CA LEU A 174 20.31 16.22 27.72
C LEU A 174 21.30 15.23 28.30
N LEU A 175 21.31 15.08 29.64
CA LEU A 175 22.21 14.15 30.34
C LEU A 175 21.92 12.70 29.92
N GLN A 176 22.99 12.00 29.57
CA GLN A 176 22.96 10.60 29.14
C GLN A 176 23.50 9.67 30.24
N PRO A 177 23.17 8.35 30.21
CA PRO A 177 23.77 7.38 31.12
C PRO A 177 25.29 7.39 31.03
N ALA A 178 25.96 7.25 32.17
CA ALA A 178 27.43 7.12 32.21
C ALA A 178 27.84 5.75 31.67
N ALA A 179 28.97 5.71 30.94
CA ALA A 179 29.61 4.43 30.64
C ALA A 179 30.13 3.81 31.95
N SER A 180 29.97 2.53 32.13
CA SER A 180 30.39 1.79 33.33
C SER A 180 31.89 2.08 33.67
N GLY A 181 32.19 2.54 34.88
CA GLY A 181 33.52 2.67 35.39
C GLY A 181 34.13 4.09 35.46
N THR A 182 33.37 5.15 35.18
CA THR A 182 33.85 6.53 35.26
C THR A 182 33.08 7.37 36.29
N ASP A 183 33.52 7.37 37.53
CA ASP A 183 32.90 8.17 38.59
C ASP A 183 33.03 9.69 38.44
N SER A 184 33.82 10.18 37.49
CA SER A 184 34.18 11.59 37.34
C SER A 184 33.73 12.23 36.01
N LEU A 185 33.13 11.46 35.11
CA LEU A 185 32.68 11.95 33.83
C LEU A 185 31.20 11.61 33.61
N CYS A 186 30.49 12.52 32.95
CA CYS A 186 29.17 12.27 32.41
C CYS A 186 29.10 12.69 30.96
N TYR A 187 28.05 12.25 30.28
CA TYR A 187 27.83 12.45 28.83
C TYR A 187 26.52 13.19 28.60
N ALA A 188 26.46 13.92 27.51
CA ALA A 188 25.23 14.57 27.12
C ALA A 188 25.13 14.70 25.58
N ILE A 189 23.92 14.54 25.07
CA ILE A 189 23.59 14.88 23.68
C ILE A 189 23.12 16.33 23.61
N SER A 190 23.54 17.06 22.57
CA SER A 190 23.07 18.42 22.31
C SER A 190 21.53 18.51 22.33
N ALA A 191 20.97 19.43 23.11
CA ALA A 191 19.52 19.64 23.15
C ALA A 191 18.95 20.08 21.79
N ARG A 192 19.73 20.80 20.98
CA ARG A 192 19.38 21.18 19.60
C ARG A 192 19.13 19.99 18.69
N PHE A 193 19.71 18.80 19.01
CA PHE A 193 19.44 17.61 18.21
C PHE A 193 17.95 17.28 18.12
N ALA A 194 17.17 17.65 19.13
CA ALA A 194 15.72 17.50 19.10
C ALA A 194 15.02 18.37 18.02
N ASP A 195 15.70 19.38 17.44
CA ASP A 195 15.16 20.16 16.31
C ASP A 195 15.10 19.34 15.02
N SER A 196 15.98 18.32 14.90
CA SER A 196 15.94 17.36 13.79
C SER A 196 14.80 16.34 13.92
N LEU A 197 14.28 16.14 15.13
CA LEU A 197 13.21 15.20 15.41
C LEU A 197 11.85 15.83 15.07
N LYS A 198 11.22 15.32 14.04
CA LYS A 198 9.90 15.75 13.57
C LYS A 198 9.16 14.61 12.89
N VAL A 199 7.84 14.64 12.99
CA VAL A 199 6.99 13.73 12.25
C VAL A 199 6.96 14.15 10.78
N THR A 200 7.23 13.20 9.90
CA THR A 200 7.14 13.34 8.44
C THR A 200 6.11 12.37 7.89
N GLY A 201 5.83 12.44 6.61
CA GLY A 201 4.93 11.49 5.93
C GLY A 201 5.36 10.03 6.03
N LEU A 202 6.66 9.76 6.25
CA LEU A 202 7.21 8.40 6.36
C LEU A 202 7.30 7.89 7.81
N SER A 203 6.99 8.72 8.80
CA SER A 203 7.20 8.39 10.22
C SER A 203 6.38 7.20 10.72
N LEU A 204 5.29 6.82 10.04
CA LEU A 204 4.57 5.56 10.31
C LEU A 204 5.48 4.32 10.17
N ASN A 205 6.57 4.43 9.42
CA ASN A 205 7.54 3.36 9.23
C ASN A 205 8.85 3.56 10.01
N ASP A 206 8.95 4.62 10.83
CA ASP A 206 10.13 4.89 11.65
C ASP A 206 10.35 3.77 12.68
N PRO A 207 11.54 3.11 12.68
CA PRO A 207 11.81 1.99 13.58
C PRO A 207 11.80 2.37 15.07
N ALA A 208 12.19 3.59 15.44
CA ALA A 208 12.15 4.05 16.82
C ALA A 208 10.69 4.30 17.25
N LEU A 209 9.92 5.04 16.44
CA LEU A 209 8.54 5.35 16.76
C LEU A 209 7.63 4.10 16.80
N LYS A 210 7.96 3.04 16.06
CA LYS A 210 7.25 1.75 16.13
C LYS A 210 7.47 0.98 17.44
N GLN A 211 8.45 1.34 18.25
CA GLN A 211 8.70 0.70 19.55
C GLN A 211 7.81 1.25 20.66
N THR A 212 7.03 2.29 20.42
CA THR A 212 6.03 2.82 21.36
C THR A 212 4.62 2.68 20.79
N GLN A 213 3.63 2.51 21.67
CA GLN A 213 2.21 2.55 21.32
C GLN A 213 1.61 3.97 21.51
N ILE A 214 2.41 4.93 21.98
CA ILE A 214 1.99 6.32 22.07
C ILE A 214 1.86 6.87 20.66
N ARG A 215 0.72 7.47 20.36
CA ARG A 215 0.44 7.99 19.02
C ARG A 215 1.48 9.01 18.56
N MET A 216 1.74 9.04 17.27
CA MET A 216 2.47 10.15 16.64
C MET A 216 1.54 11.34 16.41
N GLU A 217 2.09 12.55 16.44
CA GLU A 217 1.37 13.75 16.01
C GLU A 217 1.20 13.78 14.47
N MET A 218 0.21 14.50 14.00
CA MET A 218 0.08 14.82 12.57
C MET A 218 1.23 15.75 12.14
N PRO A 219 1.91 15.49 11.00
CA PRO A 219 2.96 16.35 10.49
C PRO A 219 2.58 17.83 10.40
N GLU A 220 3.57 18.74 10.53
CA GLU A 220 3.32 20.17 10.46
C GLU A 220 3.04 20.67 9.03
N SER A 221 3.66 20.06 8.02
CA SER A 221 3.41 20.42 6.63
C SER A 221 2.25 19.61 6.05
N LEU A 222 1.42 20.27 5.23
CA LEU A 222 0.32 19.62 4.51
C LEU A 222 0.82 18.50 3.59
N SER A 223 1.99 18.69 2.96
CA SER A 223 2.60 17.69 2.08
C SER A 223 2.96 16.41 2.83
N ASP A 224 3.60 16.54 4.00
CA ASP A 224 3.93 15.37 4.83
C ASP A 224 2.67 14.72 5.41
N ALA A 225 1.67 15.54 5.79
CA ALA A 225 0.40 15.01 6.30
C ALA A 225 -0.33 14.19 5.21
N ASN A 226 -0.37 14.68 3.97
CA ASN A 226 -0.93 13.93 2.85
C ASN A 226 -0.18 12.61 2.58
N LEU A 227 1.16 12.64 2.63
CA LEU A 227 1.95 11.43 2.49
C LEU A 227 1.67 10.43 3.63
N MET A 228 1.55 10.92 4.87
CA MET A 228 1.19 10.08 6.02
C MET A 228 -0.20 9.44 5.83
N MET A 229 -1.19 10.21 5.38
CA MET A 229 -2.54 9.70 5.13
C MET A 229 -2.55 8.63 4.04
N TYR A 230 -1.80 8.84 2.95
CA TYR A 230 -1.64 7.83 1.89
C TYR A 230 -1.04 6.52 2.41
N MET A 231 0.04 6.61 3.20
CA MET A 231 0.66 5.43 3.82
C MET A 231 -0.26 4.74 4.82
N ALA A 232 -0.98 5.53 5.64
CA ALA A 232 -1.89 5.02 6.65
C ALA A 232 -3.05 4.23 6.04
N GLY A 233 -3.59 4.67 4.91
CA GLY A 233 -4.68 3.99 4.21
C GLY A 233 -4.38 2.55 3.80
N ALA A 234 -3.09 2.22 3.60
CA ALA A 234 -2.66 0.87 3.24
C ALA A 234 -2.21 0.00 4.43
N THR A 235 -1.87 0.60 5.58
CA THR A 235 -1.14 -0.09 6.66
C THR A 235 -1.80 -0.03 8.02
N THR A 236 -2.82 0.81 8.20
CA THR A 236 -3.42 1.09 9.51
C THR A 236 -4.82 0.48 9.61
N ASP A 237 -5.23 0.04 10.80
CA ASP A 237 -6.61 -0.38 11.04
C ASP A 237 -7.59 0.80 10.91
N SER A 238 -8.85 0.47 10.67
CA SER A 238 -9.90 1.46 10.37
C SER A 238 -10.14 2.46 11.50
N ALA A 239 -10.02 2.07 12.75
CA ALA A 239 -10.23 2.98 13.89
C ALA A 239 -9.11 4.03 13.97
N ASN A 240 -7.86 3.60 13.81
CA ASN A 240 -6.72 4.51 13.76
C ASN A 240 -6.74 5.39 12.51
N TYR A 241 -7.18 4.85 11.35
CA TYR A 241 -7.32 5.65 10.14
C TYR A 241 -8.39 6.75 10.30
N ALA A 242 -9.57 6.42 10.86
CA ALA A 242 -10.61 7.40 11.15
C ALA A 242 -10.14 8.52 12.09
N ARG A 243 -9.34 8.16 13.10
CA ARG A 243 -8.71 9.14 14.00
C ARG A 243 -7.75 10.06 13.24
N LEU A 244 -6.87 9.50 12.40
CA LEU A 244 -5.93 10.29 11.59
C LEU A 244 -6.64 11.24 10.64
N ILE A 245 -7.73 10.82 9.98
CA ILE A 245 -8.59 11.71 9.18
C ILE A 245 -9.10 12.89 10.01
N SER A 246 -9.60 12.61 11.22
CA SER A 246 -10.12 13.65 12.12
C SER A 246 -9.04 14.64 12.54
N GLU A 247 -7.84 14.16 12.87
CA GLU A 247 -6.68 14.99 13.20
C GLU A 247 -6.18 15.82 12.01
N PHE A 248 -6.21 15.23 10.81
CA PHE A 248 -5.87 15.93 9.57
C PHE A 248 -6.80 17.11 9.32
N ILE A 249 -8.13 16.89 9.38
CA ILE A 249 -9.13 17.94 9.18
C ILE A 249 -9.02 19.00 10.28
N GLN A 250 -8.78 18.61 11.54
CA GLN A 250 -8.60 19.55 12.63
C GLN A 250 -7.36 20.45 12.42
N LYS A 251 -6.27 19.89 11.91
CA LYS A 251 -5.01 20.61 11.67
C LYS A 251 -5.05 21.46 10.40
N PHE A 252 -5.68 20.94 9.37
CA PHE A 252 -5.76 21.56 8.04
C PHE A 252 -7.23 21.72 7.57
N PRO A 253 -8.05 22.52 8.27
CA PRO A 253 -9.49 22.58 7.98
C PRO A 253 -9.83 23.18 6.61
N ALA A 254 -8.90 23.88 5.97
CA ALA A 254 -9.06 24.44 4.63
C ALA A 254 -8.52 23.52 3.52
N ALA A 255 -7.91 22.38 3.87
CA ALA A 255 -7.38 21.44 2.88
C ALA A 255 -8.49 20.49 2.39
N PRO A 256 -8.78 20.42 1.09
CA PRO A 256 -9.82 19.56 0.53
C PRO A 256 -9.52 18.07 0.76
N ASP A 257 -8.24 17.70 0.79
CA ASP A 257 -7.76 16.32 0.93
C ASP A 257 -8.37 15.60 2.15
N GLY A 258 -8.47 16.28 3.31
CA GLY A 258 -9.02 15.69 4.52
C GLY A 258 -10.48 15.27 4.37
N TYR A 259 -11.27 16.07 3.67
CA TYR A 259 -12.67 15.76 3.36
C TYR A 259 -12.75 14.64 2.32
N ALA A 260 -11.88 14.63 1.32
CA ALA A 260 -11.81 13.55 0.34
C ALA A 260 -11.44 12.20 0.99
N TYR A 261 -10.49 12.18 1.94
CA TYR A 261 -10.18 10.98 2.73
C TYR A 261 -11.39 10.52 3.56
N ARG A 262 -12.10 11.46 4.19
CA ARG A 262 -13.29 11.11 4.99
C ARG A 262 -14.42 10.61 4.12
N ALA A 263 -14.62 11.18 2.94
CA ALA A 263 -15.60 10.70 1.97
C ALA A 263 -15.32 9.27 1.52
N GLN A 264 -14.07 8.95 1.17
CA GLN A 264 -13.67 7.60 0.81
C GLN A 264 -13.87 6.61 1.97
N PHE A 265 -13.52 7.03 3.18
CA PHE A 265 -13.72 6.23 4.39
C PHE A 265 -15.21 5.98 4.65
N ALA A 266 -16.05 7.02 4.63
CA ALA A 266 -17.50 6.90 4.80
C ALA A 266 -18.12 5.96 3.75
N ALA A 267 -17.73 6.11 2.48
CA ALA A 267 -18.20 5.24 1.39
C ALA A 267 -17.72 3.78 1.54
N SER A 268 -16.64 3.51 2.26
CA SER A 268 -16.20 2.14 2.55
C SER A 268 -17.09 1.43 3.59
N TYR A 269 -17.87 2.19 4.33
CA TYR A 269 -18.88 1.73 5.29
C TYR A 269 -20.31 2.02 4.83
N ASP A 270 -20.48 2.25 3.51
CA ASP A 270 -21.78 2.51 2.86
C ASP A 270 -22.53 3.74 3.39
N ASP A 271 -21.83 4.65 4.10
CA ASP A 271 -22.38 5.98 4.47
C ASP A 271 -22.19 6.97 3.30
N PHE A 272 -22.98 6.76 2.26
CA PHE A 272 -22.89 7.54 1.02
C PHE A 272 -23.36 8.99 1.21
N THR A 273 -24.25 9.24 2.16
CA THR A 273 -24.70 10.60 2.48
C THR A 273 -23.56 11.43 3.08
N ALA A 274 -22.82 10.87 4.01
CA ALA A 274 -21.64 11.52 4.55
C ALA A 274 -20.54 11.69 3.49
N ALA A 275 -20.33 10.67 2.65
CA ALA A 275 -19.36 10.72 1.57
C ALA A 275 -19.67 11.84 0.56
N GLU A 276 -20.92 11.99 0.15
CA GLU A 276 -21.38 13.05 -0.76
C GLU A 276 -21.13 14.45 -0.18
N ARG A 277 -21.61 14.68 1.05
CA ARG A 277 -21.38 15.96 1.75
C ARG A 277 -19.89 16.33 1.82
N ASP A 278 -19.04 15.36 2.12
CA ASP A 278 -17.61 15.61 2.25
C ASP A 278 -16.94 15.85 0.89
N MET A 279 -17.38 15.19 -0.18
CA MET A 279 -16.90 15.48 -1.55
C MET A 279 -17.33 16.87 -2.01
N GLU A 280 -18.56 17.30 -1.70
CA GLU A 280 -19.04 18.65 -1.98
C GLU A 280 -18.20 19.71 -1.24
N GLU A 281 -17.87 19.47 0.03
CA GLU A 281 -17.00 20.39 0.79
C GLU A 281 -15.57 20.39 0.22
N ALA A 282 -15.03 19.23 -0.20
CA ALA A 282 -13.73 19.15 -0.88
C ALA A 282 -13.73 19.98 -2.18
N ILE A 283 -14.74 19.85 -3.03
CA ILE A 283 -14.90 20.65 -4.26
C ILE A 283 -14.98 22.14 -3.95
N LYS A 284 -15.70 22.53 -2.91
CA LYS A 284 -15.87 23.92 -2.51
C LYS A 284 -14.53 24.53 -2.05
N LEU A 285 -13.73 23.80 -1.26
CA LEU A 285 -12.46 24.26 -0.70
C LEU A 285 -11.31 24.22 -1.71
N SER A 286 -11.36 23.33 -2.69
CA SER A 286 -10.26 23.10 -3.61
C SER A 286 -10.05 24.25 -4.58
N ALA A 287 -8.77 24.63 -4.77
CA ALA A 287 -8.34 25.47 -5.89
C ALA A 287 -8.37 24.68 -7.21
N ASN A 288 -8.14 23.36 -7.15
CA ASN A 288 -8.14 22.43 -8.28
C ASN A 288 -9.45 21.65 -8.31
N LYS A 289 -10.56 22.34 -8.57
CA LYS A 289 -11.90 21.74 -8.54
C LYS A 289 -12.09 20.59 -9.52
N ASP A 290 -11.37 20.65 -10.65
CA ASP A 290 -11.33 19.57 -11.64
C ASP A 290 -10.92 18.23 -11.01
N ASN A 291 -9.87 18.24 -10.18
CA ASN A 291 -9.40 17.05 -9.50
C ASN A 291 -10.45 16.49 -8.52
N GLU A 292 -11.13 17.35 -7.77
CA GLU A 292 -12.14 16.89 -6.82
C GLU A 292 -13.42 16.38 -7.51
N HIS A 293 -13.86 17.00 -8.59
CA HIS A 293 -14.92 16.45 -9.45
C HIS A 293 -14.54 15.07 -9.99
N PHE A 294 -13.31 14.91 -10.46
CA PHE A 294 -12.80 13.62 -10.92
C PHE A 294 -12.74 12.57 -9.79
N ASN A 295 -12.26 12.95 -8.61
CA ASN A 295 -12.23 12.06 -7.44
C ASN A 295 -13.64 11.62 -7.04
N TYR A 296 -14.60 12.53 -7.08
CA TYR A 296 -15.99 12.24 -6.78
C TYR A 296 -16.61 11.29 -7.83
N ALA A 297 -16.41 11.59 -9.10
CA ALA A 297 -16.86 10.70 -10.19
C ALA A 297 -16.29 9.29 -10.05
N ARG A 298 -14.99 9.18 -9.75
CA ARG A 298 -14.31 7.90 -9.55
C ARG A 298 -14.84 7.16 -8.33
N LEU A 299 -15.13 7.86 -7.24
CA LEU A 299 -15.73 7.27 -6.04
C LEU A 299 -17.10 6.66 -6.35
N ILE A 300 -17.97 7.41 -7.03
CA ILE A 300 -19.29 6.94 -7.47
C ILE A 300 -19.13 5.72 -8.39
N TYR A 301 -18.29 5.83 -9.41
CA TYR A 301 -18.08 4.77 -10.40
C TYR A 301 -17.61 3.46 -9.77
N ASN A 302 -16.65 3.53 -8.84
CA ASN A 302 -16.12 2.34 -8.16
C ASN A 302 -17.15 1.67 -7.24
N LYS A 303 -18.09 2.44 -6.69
CA LYS A 303 -19.11 1.92 -5.77
C LYS A 303 -20.38 1.41 -6.48
N ILE A 304 -20.60 1.78 -7.71
CA ILE A 304 -21.84 1.46 -8.44
C ILE A 304 -22.04 -0.02 -8.72
N TYR A 305 -20.97 -0.79 -8.71
CA TYR A 305 -20.98 -2.25 -8.92
C TYR A 305 -21.04 -3.05 -7.60
N GLN A 306 -21.04 -2.38 -6.44
CA GLN A 306 -21.19 -3.03 -5.15
C GLN A 306 -22.69 -3.17 -4.80
N ALA A 307 -23.06 -4.19 -4.01
CA ALA A 307 -24.42 -4.68 -3.88
C ALA A 307 -25.43 -3.65 -3.31
N ASP A 308 -25.00 -2.74 -2.44
CA ASP A 308 -25.88 -1.79 -1.75
C ASP A 308 -25.74 -0.36 -2.31
N LYS A 309 -26.21 -0.23 -3.52
CA LYS A 309 -26.14 1.00 -4.31
C LYS A 309 -27.05 2.10 -3.76
N PRO A 310 -26.53 3.29 -3.43
CA PRO A 310 -27.37 4.41 -3.02
C PRO A 310 -28.22 4.93 -4.18
N ALA A 311 -29.44 5.33 -3.87
CA ALA A 311 -30.42 5.76 -4.87
C ALA A 311 -29.97 7.00 -5.67
N ASN A 312 -29.16 7.88 -5.06
CA ASN A 312 -28.67 9.12 -5.67
C ASN A 312 -27.31 8.98 -6.37
N TRP A 313 -26.58 7.86 -6.19
CA TRP A 313 -25.34 7.60 -6.92
C TRP A 313 -25.64 6.78 -8.18
N SER A 314 -25.41 7.38 -9.32
CA SER A 314 -25.69 6.79 -10.62
C SER A 314 -24.51 6.98 -11.58
N LEU A 315 -24.48 6.19 -12.65
CA LEU A 315 -23.53 6.42 -13.75
C LEU A 315 -23.72 7.80 -14.37
N ASP A 316 -24.94 8.33 -14.40
CA ASP A 316 -25.22 9.67 -14.92
C ASP A 316 -24.58 10.76 -14.03
N LYS A 317 -24.65 10.61 -12.70
CA LYS A 317 -23.97 11.52 -11.78
C LYS A 317 -22.45 11.44 -11.95
N ALA A 318 -21.88 10.24 -12.00
CA ALA A 318 -20.44 10.06 -12.24
C ALA A 318 -20.00 10.69 -13.58
N LEU A 319 -20.82 10.52 -14.63
CA LEU A 319 -20.58 11.12 -15.94
C LEU A 319 -20.61 12.65 -15.88
N SER A 320 -21.59 13.22 -15.17
CA SER A 320 -21.73 14.67 -14.98
C SER A 320 -20.49 15.24 -14.27
N GLU A 321 -20.08 14.63 -13.16
CA GLU A 321 -18.88 15.04 -12.40
C GLU A 321 -17.60 14.94 -13.26
N THR A 322 -17.46 13.86 -14.04
CA THR A 322 -16.32 13.69 -14.95
C THR A 322 -16.28 14.78 -16.03
N ARG A 323 -17.44 15.14 -16.57
CA ARG A 323 -17.57 16.21 -17.58
C ARG A 323 -17.31 17.60 -17.01
N GLU A 324 -17.68 17.87 -15.77
CA GLU A 324 -17.31 19.11 -15.09
C GLU A 324 -15.79 19.17 -14.87
N ALA A 325 -15.14 18.06 -14.44
CA ALA A 325 -13.69 18.00 -14.37
C ALA A 325 -13.02 18.34 -15.71
N TRP A 326 -13.47 17.71 -16.80
CA TRP A 326 -12.95 17.97 -18.15
C TRP A 326 -13.17 19.41 -18.62
N LYS A 327 -14.32 19.99 -18.32
CA LYS A 327 -14.64 21.38 -18.70
C LYS A 327 -13.71 22.41 -18.02
N ILE A 328 -13.33 22.13 -16.76
CA ILE A 328 -12.42 22.99 -16.01
C ILE A 328 -10.98 22.83 -16.53
N ASN A 329 -10.54 21.59 -16.70
CA ASN A 329 -9.17 21.27 -17.11
C ASN A 329 -9.16 19.98 -17.97
N PRO A 330 -8.93 20.03 -19.28
CA PRO A 330 -9.09 18.89 -20.17
C PRO A 330 -7.92 17.89 -20.08
N LEU A 331 -7.84 17.13 -19.00
CA LEU A 331 -6.83 16.09 -18.81
C LEU A 331 -7.27 14.73 -19.39
N PRO A 332 -6.39 13.99 -20.08
CA PRO A 332 -6.71 12.69 -20.66
C PRO A 332 -7.32 11.68 -19.68
N ALA A 333 -6.88 11.69 -18.41
CA ALA A 333 -7.43 10.81 -17.37
C ALA A 333 -8.93 11.01 -17.13
N TYR A 334 -9.43 12.23 -17.27
CA TYR A 334 -10.86 12.53 -17.13
C TYR A 334 -11.64 11.96 -18.32
N ARG A 335 -11.06 12.04 -19.51
CA ARG A 335 -11.65 11.48 -20.73
C ARG A 335 -11.68 9.94 -20.68
N GLU A 336 -10.67 9.33 -20.07
CA GLU A 336 -10.62 7.88 -19.86
C GLU A 336 -11.75 7.42 -18.92
N LEU A 337 -11.95 8.10 -17.79
CA LEU A 337 -13.05 7.79 -16.89
C LEU A 337 -14.41 8.00 -17.57
N GLU A 338 -14.58 9.09 -18.35
CA GLU A 338 -15.80 9.32 -19.14
C GLU A 338 -16.07 8.15 -20.09
N ALA A 339 -15.06 7.69 -20.81
CA ALA A 339 -15.19 6.56 -21.74
C ALA A 339 -15.62 5.27 -21.01
N ASN A 340 -15.01 4.98 -19.86
CA ASN A 340 -15.35 3.81 -19.06
C ASN A 340 -16.79 3.88 -18.50
N ILE A 341 -17.23 5.05 -18.06
CA ILE A 341 -18.61 5.26 -17.59
C ILE A 341 -19.60 5.07 -18.74
N LEU A 342 -19.35 5.66 -19.90
CA LEU A 342 -20.17 5.52 -21.10
C LEU A 342 -20.26 4.06 -21.57
N TYR A 343 -19.14 3.32 -21.52
CA TYR A 343 -19.13 1.88 -21.80
C TYR A 343 -20.06 1.12 -20.83
N SER A 344 -19.98 1.45 -19.53
CA SER A 344 -20.81 0.83 -18.50
C SER A 344 -22.30 1.18 -18.66
N GLN A 345 -22.61 2.35 -19.20
CA GLN A 345 -23.97 2.76 -19.58
C GLN A 345 -24.45 2.10 -20.88
N LYS A 346 -23.61 1.27 -21.52
CA LYS A 346 -23.83 0.68 -22.85
C LYS A 346 -23.93 1.72 -23.98
N ASN A 347 -23.47 2.93 -23.77
CA ASN A 347 -23.34 3.95 -24.79
C ASN A 347 -22.03 3.75 -25.57
N TYR A 348 -21.94 2.62 -26.24
CA TYR A 348 -20.70 2.15 -26.89
C TYR A 348 -20.21 3.07 -28.01
N ALA A 349 -21.10 3.77 -28.68
CA ALA A 349 -20.72 4.69 -29.75
C ALA A 349 -19.95 5.89 -29.20
N GLU A 350 -20.48 6.55 -28.17
CA GLU A 350 -19.81 7.69 -27.55
C GLU A 350 -18.55 7.25 -26.78
N ALA A 351 -18.58 6.09 -26.09
CA ALA A 351 -17.40 5.51 -25.45
C ALA A 351 -16.25 5.30 -26.45
N TYR A 352 -16.55 4.73 -27.61
CA TYR A 352 -15.58 4.56 -28.70
C TYR A 352 -14.93 5.88 -29.11
N GLU A 353 -15.72 6.94 -29.34
CA GLU A 353 -15.18 8.25 -29.71
C GLU A 353 -14.21 8.78 -28.63
N ARG A 354 -14.54 8.61 -27.34
CA ARG A 354 -13.66 9.03 -26.24
C ARG A 354 -12.37 8.21 -26.19
N PHE A 355 -12.43 6.89 -26.38
CA PHE A 355 -11.21 6.07 -26.45
C PHE A 355 -10.35 6.45 -27.67
N ILE A 356 -10.94 6.75 -28.83
CA ILE A 356 -10.20 7.20 -30.03
C ILE A 356 -9.57 8.58 -29.81
N GLU A 357 -10.21 9.50 -29.07
CA GLU A 357 -9.56 10.75 -28.67
C GLU A 357 -8.29 10.48 -27.86
N LEU A 358 -8.33 9.53 -26.92
CA LEU A 358 -7.18 9.14 -26.08
C LEU A 358 -6.02 8.53 -26.88
N THR A 359 -6.28 7.83 -27.96
CA THR A 359 -5.22 7.26 -28.81
C THR A 359 -4.33 8.32 -29.47
N LYS A 360 -4.78 9.59 -29.49
CA LYS A 360 -4.04 10.74 -30.04
C LYS A 360 -3.21 11.48 -28.98
N THR A 361 -3.25 11.01 -27.75
CA THR A 361 -2.52 11.62 -26.62
C THR A 361 -1.25 10.82 -26.30
N ASN A 362 -0.39 11.40 -25.47
CA ASN A 362 0.80 10.70 -24.95
C ASN A 362 0.48 9.63 -23.91
N MET A 363 -0.80 9.47 -23.53
CA MET A 363 -1.27 8.43 -22.61
C MET A 363 -1.81 7.18 -23.34
N VAL A 364 -1.66 7.09 -24.65
CA VAL A 364 -2.08 5.91 -25.43
C VAL A 364 -1.36 4.65 -24.96
N THR A 365 -2.12 3.61 -24.73
CA THR A 365 -1.64 2.28 -24.34
C THR A 365 -2.33 1.20 -25.17
N ALA A 366 -1.86 -0.04 -25.09
CA ALA A 366 -2.55 -1.18 -25.68
C ALA A 366 -3.98 -1.33 -25.14
N GLU A 367 -4.18 -1.01 -23.84
CA GLU A 367 -5.50 -1.03 -23.21
C GLU A 367 -6.46 0.00 -23.83
N THR A 368 -5.98 1.19 -24.18
CA THR A 368 -6.80 2.21 -24.86
C THR A 368 -7.37 1.70 -26.17
N TRP A 369 -6.52 1.07 -26.99
CA TRP A 369 -6.94 0.45 -28.25
C TRP A 369 -7.88 -0.73 -28.04
N TYR A 370 -7.62 -1.53 -27.02
CA TYR A 370 -8.43 -2.68 -26.67
C TYR A 370 -9.84 -2.26 -26.22
N CYS A 371 -9.96 -1.26 -25.35
CA CYS A 371 -11.26 -0.72 -24.93
C CYS A 371 -12.06 -0.15 -26.12
N ALA A 372 -11.39 0.55 -27.04
CA ALA A 372 -12.03 0.99 -28.29
C ALA A 372 -12.51 -0.20 -29.14
N ALA A 373 -11.72 -1.27 -29.21
CA ALA A 373 -12.09 -2.51 -29.91
C ALA A 373 -13.31 -3.17 -29.27
N GLN A 374 -13.37 -3.24 -27.94
CA GLN A 374 -14.51 -3.78 -27.23
C GLN A 374 -15.81 -3.00 -27.53
N CYS A 375 -15.73 -1.66 -27.60
CA CYS A 375 -16.88 -0.83 -27.99
C CYS A 375 -17.39 -1.25 -29.38
N LYS A 376 -16.49 -1.44 -30.35
CA LYS A 376 -16.84 -1.87 -31.71
C LYS A 376 -17.38 -3.28 -31.76
N GLY A 377 -16.87 -4.18 -30.92
CA GLY A 377 -17.42 -5.53 -30.73
C GLY A 377 -18.88 -5.51 -30.28
N GLN A 378 -19.20 -4.69 -29.27
CA GLN A 378 -20.57 -4.50 -28.79
C GLN A 378 -21.50 -3.91 -29.88
N LEU A 379 -20.96 -3.07 -30.76
CA LEU A 379 -21.67 -2.50 -31.91
C LEU A 379 -21.73 -3.47 -33.12
N LYS A 380 -21.19 -4.67 -32.99
CA LYS A 380 -21.08 -5.69 -34.05
C LYS A 380 -20.27 -5.24 -35.28
N ASP A 381 -19.41 -4.24 -35.12
CA ASP A 381 -18.48 -3.79 -36.17
C ASP A 381 -17.15 -4.58 -36.05
N THR A 382 -17.18 -5.82 -36.45
CA THR A 382 -16.08 -6.77 -36.34
C THR A 382 -14.84 -6.33 -37.12
N THR A 383 -15.04 -5.66 -38.27
CA THR A 383 -13.92 -5.19 -39.10
C THR A 383 -13.10 -4.15 -38.40
N THR A 384 -13.76 -3.12 -37.85
CA THR A 384 -13.07 -2.08 -37.07
C THR A 384 -12.50 -2.64 -35.75
N MET A 385 -13.22 -3.56 -35.08
CA MET A 385 -12.74 -4.23 -33.88
C MET A 385 -11.39 -4.92 -34.13
N LEU A 386 -11.26 -5.70 -35.19
CA LEU A 386 -10.00 -6.38 -35.53
C LEU A 386 -8.87 -5.39 -35.80
N ALA A 387 -9.11 -4.32 -36.55
CA ALA A 387 -8.10 -3.29 -36.82
C ALA A 387 -7.61 -2.59 -35.53
N LEU A 388 -8.50 -2.39 -34.58
CA LEU A 388 -8.16 -1.81 -33.27
C LEU A 388 -7.35 -2.78 -32.41
N LEU A 389 -7.68 -4.09 -32.43
CA LEU A 389 -6.89 -5.13 -31.77
C LEU A 389 -5.50 -5.29 -32.39
N ASP A 390 -5.37 -5.11 -33.70
CA ASP A 390 -4.07 -5.03 -34.37
C ASP A 390 -3.29 -3.80 -33.89
N SER A 391 -3.95 -2.65 -33.69
CA SER A 391 -3.33 -1.46 -33.14
C SER A 391 -2.86 -1.67 -31.69
N ALA A 392 -3.64 -2.38 -30.87
CA ALA A 392 -3.24 -2.75 -29.51
C ALA A 392 -1.97 -3.64 -29.54
N MET A 393 -1.94 -4.63 -30.43
CA MET A 393 -0.78 -5.51 -30.57
C MET A 393 0.47 -4.82 -31.13
N ASN A 394 0.30 -3.79 -31.96
CA ASN A 394 1.41 -2.99 -32.47
C ASN A 394 2.13 -2.15 -31.39
N MET A 395 1.54 -2.04 -30.19
CA MET A 395 2.21 -1.42 -29.03
C MET A 395 3.29 -2.33 -28.43
N PHE A 396 3.38 -3.59 -28.83
CA PHE A 396 4.36 -4.56 -28.33
C PHE A 396 5.38 -4.94 -29.39
N SER A 397 6.63 -5.04 -29.00
CA SER A 397 7.71 -5.58 -29.84
C SER A 397 7.78 -7.09 -29.75
N LYS A 398 8.18 -7.75 -30.86
CA LYS A 398 8.51 -9.19 -30.83
C LYS A 398 9.97 -9.40 -30.41
N PRO A 399 10.31 -10.46 -29.64
CA PRO A 399 9.38 -11.43 -29.07
C PRO A 399 8.47 -10.80 -28.01
N TYR A 400 7.20 -11.20 -27.99
CA TYR A 400 6.24 -10.65 -27.05
C TYR A 400 6.57 -11.01 -25.60
N LEU A 401 6.20 -10.14 -24.66
CA LEU A 401 6.27 -10.38 -23.23
C LEU A 401 4.88 -10.72 -22.69
N LYS A 402 4.82 -11.24 -21.46
CA LYS A 402 3.58 -11.72 -20.82
C LYS A 402 2.46 -10.67 -20.80
N GLN A 403 2.81 -9.37 -20.78
CA GLN A 403 1.84 -8.26 -20.84
C GLN A 403 1.02 -8.22 -22.14
N ALA A 404 1.51 -8.81 -23.23
CA ALA A 404 0.77 -8.88 -24.50
C ALA A 404 -0.30 -9.99 -24.52
N ALA A 405 -0.24 -10.95 -23.60
CA ALA A 405 -1.10 -12.14 -23.60
C ALA A 405 -2.61 -11.83 -23.62
N PRO A 406 -3.16 -10.89 -22.81
CA PRO A 406 -4.60 -10.59 -22.86
C PRO A 406 -5.07 -10.10 -24.23
N TYR A 407 -4.27 -9.29 -24.90
CA TYR A 407 -4.59 -8.72 -26.22
C TYR A 407 -4.45 -9.75 -27.33
N LEU A 408 -3.45 -10.64 -27.27
CA LEU A 408 -3.33 -11.79 -28.16
C LEU A 408 -4.56 -12.69 -28.06
N TRP A 409 -4.96 -13.03 -26.86
CA TRP A 409 -6.14 -13.86 -26.63
C TRP A 409 -7.42 -13.22 -27.16
N ALA A 410 -7.61 -11.92 -26.89
CA ALA A 410 -8.75 -11.17 -27.40
C ALA A 410 -8.77 -11.12 -28.93
N ARG A 411 -7.61 -10.90 -29.57
CA ARG A 411 -7.50 -10.87 -31.04
C ARG A 411 -7.72 -12.25 -31.64
N ALA A 412 -7.19 -13.31 -31.02
CA ALA A 412 -7.41 -14.68 -31.45
C ALA A 412 -8.91 -15.04 -31.48
N ASN A 413 -9.63 -14.73 -30.39
CA ASN A 413 -11.07 -14.98 -30.33
C ASN A 413 -11.84 -14.15 -31.37
N ALA A 414 -11.52 -12.89 -31.56
CA ALA A 414 -12.14 -12.04 -32.54
C ALA A 414 -11.90 -12.54 -33.99
N LYS A 415 -10.69 -13.09 -34.29
CA LYS A 415 -10.36 -13.73 -35.53
C LYS A 415 -11.13 -15.05 -35.73
N PHE A 416 -11.25 -15.84 -34.64
CA PHE A 416 -12.04 -17.08 -34.66
C PHE A 416 -13.50 -16.80 -35.01
N ASP A 417 -14.14 -15.85 -34.33
CA ASP A 417 -15.52 -15.44 -34.57
C ASP A 417 -15.72 -14.87 -35.98
N SER A 418 -14.66 -14.29 -36.55
CA SER A 418 -14.62 -13.77 -37.92
C SER A 418 -14.28 -14.82 -38.96
N LYS A 419 -14.21 -16.10 -38.58
CA LYS A 419 -13.83 -17.24 -39.44
C LYS A 419 -12.41 -17.16 -40.04
N LYS A 420 -11.53 -16.34 -39.45
CA LYS A 420 -10.11 -16.24 -39.79
C LYS A 420 -9.30 -17.26 -38.97
N TYR A 421 -9.70 -18.52 -39.06
CA TYR A 421 -9.26 -19.59 -38.16
C TYR A 421 -7.73 -19.76 -38.10
N ARG A 422 -7.03 -19.77 -39.25
CA ARG A 422 -5.57 -19.94 -39.27
C ARG A 422 -4.83 -18.76 -38.62
N GLU A 423 -5.37 -17.55 -38.79
CA GLU A 423 -4.81 -16.36 -38.12
C GLU A 423 -5.08 -16.40 -36.61
N ALA A 424 -6.24 -16.93 -36.21
CA ALA A 424 -6.55 -17.14 -34.81
C ALA A 424 -5.58 -18.15 -34.15
N VAL A 425 -5.32 -19.28 -34.83
CA VAL A 425 -4.34 -20.29 -34.38
C VAL A 425 -2.95 -19.68 -34.22
N THR A 426 -2.53 -18.78 -35.12
CA THR A 426 -1.24 -18.08 -34.99
C THR A 426 -1.15 -17.28 -33.71
N ASP A 427 -2.19 -16.49 -33.40
CA ASP A 427 -2.23 -15.69 -32.14
C ASP A 427 -2.30 -16.60 -30.90
N MET A 428 -3.03 -17.72 -30.98
CA MET A 428 -3.11 -18.71 -29.90
C MET A 428 -1.76 -19.41 -29.66
N ASN A 429 -0.98 -19.65 -30.68
CA ASN A 429 0.37 -20.20 -30.54
C ASN A 429 1.33 -19.20 -29.87
N ASP A 430 1.27 -17.92 -30.28
CA ASP A 430 2.03 -16.87 -29.61
C ASP A 430 1.58 -16.73 -28.12
N TYR A 431 0.28 -16.84 -27.84
CA TYR A 431 -0.27 -16.82 -26.48
C TYR A 431 0.25 -18.00 -25.63
N GLU A 432 0.24 -19.21 -26.16
CA GLU A 432 0.77 -20.38 -25.46
C GLU A 432 2.25 -20.22 -25.10
N GLN A 433 3.06 -19.66 -26.01
CA GLN A 433 4.49 -19.39 -25.72
C GLN A 433 4.68 -18.46 -24.52
N LEU A 434 3.77 -17.49 -24.32
CA LEU A 434 3.83 -16.55 -23.20
C LEU A 434 3.30 -17.16 -21.90
N MET A 435 2.33 -18.08 -22.01
CA MET A 435 1.52 -18.56 -20.90
C MET A 435 1.69 -20.06 -20.62
N ALA A 436 2.72 -20.71 -21.17
CA ALA A 436 2.88 -22.16 -21.20
C ALA A 436 2.58 -22.88 -19.86
N ALA A 437 2.93 -22.27 -18.71
CA ALA A 437 2.65 -22.83 -17.39
C ALA A 437 1.19 -22.62 -16.91
N ASP A 438 0.48 -21.69 -17.55
CA ASP A 438 -0.84 -21.22 -17.10
C ASP A 438 -1.97 -21.67 -18.04
N VAL A 439 -1.67 -22.31 -19.19
CA VAL A 439 -2.70 -22.84 -20.10
C VAL A 439 -3.33 -24.11 -19.56
N ASN A 440 -4.65 -24.23 -19.68
CA ASN A 440 -5.43 -25.37 -19.21
C ASN A 440 -6.00 -26.21 -20.37
N ALA A 441 -6.67 -27.31 -20.04
CA ALA A 441 -7.29 -28.20 -21.04
C ALA A 441 -8.27 -27.44 -21.96
N ASN A 442 -9.02 -26.49 -21.42
CA ASN A 442 -9.97 -25.70 -22.22
C ASN A 442 -9.29 -24.82 -23.28
N PHE A 443 -8.07 -24.31 -23.00
CA PHE A 443 -7.30 -23.58 -24.02
C PHE A 443 -7.00 -24.47 -25.24
N TYR A 444 -6.49 -25.68 -25.01
CA TYR A 444 -6.21 -26.64 -26.07
C TYR A 444 -7.48 -27.05 -26.85
N TYR A 445 -8.59 -27.18 -26.15
CA TYR A 445 -9.88 -27.47 -26.80
C TYR A 445 -10.35 -26.31 -27.71
N ILE A 446 -10.23 -25.05 -27.26
CA ILE A 446 -10.61 -23.88 -28.07
C ILE A 446 -9.70 -23.80 -29.32
N ARG A 447 -8.38 -24.03 -29.19
CA ARG A 447 -7.46 -23.99 -30.30
C ARG A 447 -7.73 -25.18 -31.26
N HIS A 448 -7.99 -26.37 -30.73
CA HIS A 448 -8.44 -27.53 -31.51
C HIS A 448 -9.65 -27.18 -32.40
N GLN A 449 -10.65 -26.49 -31.87
CA GLN A 449 -11.80 -26.07 -32.70
C GLN A 449 -11.37 -25.13 -33.84
N ALA A 450 -10.51 -24.14 -33.54
CA ALA A 450 -9.98 -23.24 -34.57
C ALA A 450 -9.17 -24.00 -35.64
N GLU A 451 -8.43 -25.02 -35.23
CA GLU A 451 -7.60 -25.85 -36.09
C GLU A 451 -8.44 -26.76 -36.99
N ILE A 452 -9.53 -27.35 -36.46
CA ILE A 452 -10.49 -28.12 -37.27
C ILE A 452 -11.09 -27.25 -38.37
N GLU A 453 -11.61 -26.08 -38.00
CA GLU A 453 -12.22 -25.15 -38.93
C GLU A 453 -11.20 -24.60 -39.96
N GLY A 454 -9.94 -24.43 -39.51
CA GLY A 454 -8.79 -24.05 -40.33
C GLY A 454 -8.24 -25.19 -41.20
N ARG A 455 -8.77 -26.42 -41.08
CA ARG A 455 -8.31 -27.65 -41.72
C ARG A 455 -6.87 -28.02 -41.36
N LEU A 456 -6.48 -27.80 -40.12
CA LEU A 456 -5.17 -28.12 -39.53
C LEU A 456 -5.29 -29.38 -38.67
N TYR A 457 -5.79 -30.49 -39.26
CA TYR A 457 -6.24 -31.67 -38.51
C TYR A 457 -5.17 -32.33 -37.65
N GLN A 458 -3.89 -32.33 -38.09
CA GLN A 458 -2.82 -32.91 -37.27
C GLN A 458 -2.57 -32.10 -36.00
N GLN A 459 -2.63 -30.77 -36.09
CA GLN A 459 -2.49 -29.88 -34.96
C GLN A 459 -3.70 -30.06 -34.02
N ALA A 460 -4.91 -30.07 -34.60
CA ALA A 460 -6.13 -30.30 -33.84
C ALA A 460 -6.11 -31.64 -33.07
N LEU A 461 -5.54 -32.70 -33.63
CA LEU A 461 -5.40 -33.99 -32.95
C LEU A 461 -4.40 -33.90 -31.79
N ASN A 462 -3.30 -33.17 -31.98
CA ASN A 462 -2.33 -32.95 -30.89
C ASN A 462 -2.98 -32.20 -29.72
N ASP A 463 -3.73 -31.14 -30.01
CA ASP A 463 -4.37 -30.31 -29.02
C ASP A 463 -5.46 -31.02 -28.24
N ILE A 464 -6.37 -31.74 -28.90
CA ILE A 464 -7.40 -32.50 -28.20
C ILE A 464 -6.80 -33.68 -27.40
N SER A 465 -5.69 -34.24 -27.89
CA SER A 465 -4.94 -35.24 -27.12
C SER A 465 -4.26 -34.64 -25.89
N GLN A 466 -3.81 -33.37 -25.96
CA GLN A 466 -3.26 -32.67 -24.81
C GLN A 466 -4.36 -32.33 -23.81
N ALA A 467 -5.52 -31.85 -24.27
CA ALA A 467 -6.68 -31.58 -23.41
C ALA A 467 -7.12 -32.83 -22.63
N SER A 468 -7.24 -33.98 -23.34
CA SER A 468 -7.63 -35.24 -22.73
C SER A 468 -6.57 -35.78 -21.74
N LYS A 469 -5.27 -35.53 -21.96
CA LYS A 469 -4.21 -35.87 -21.00
C LYS A 469 -4.26 -35.02 -19.75
N MET A 470 -4.63 -33.75 -19.87
CA MET A 470 -4.75 -32.86 -18.70
C MET A 470 -5.98 -33.17 -17.86
N GLU A 471 -7.05 -33.63 -18.50
CA GLU A 471 -8.31 -34.02 -17.86
C GLU A 471 -8.73 -35.44 -18.30
N PRO A 472 -8.05 -36.51 -17.85
CA PRO A 472 -8.23 -37.87 -18.38
C PRO A 472 -9.58 -38.50 -18.05
N LYS A 473 -10.37 -37.92 -17.17
CA LYS A 473 -11.73 -38.39 -16.85
C LYS A 473 -12.83 -37.58 -17.55
N ASN A 474 -12.45 -36.60 -18.34
CA ASN A 474 -13.40 -35.76 -19.06
C ASN A 474 -13.76 -36.46 -20.40
N THR A 475 -14.86 -37.18 -20.39
CA THR A 475 -15.36 -37.95 -21.55
C THR A 475 -15.70 -37.05 -22.76
N PHE A 476 -15.98 -35.76 -22.54
CA PHE A 476 -16.20 -34.79 -23.61
C PHE A 476 -14.94 -34.61 -24.48
N TYR A 477 -13.75 -34.44 -23.90
CA TYR A 477 -12.51 -34.34 -24.71
C TYR A 477 -12.14 -35.64 -25.38
N LEU A 478 -12.45 -36.78 -24.77
CA LEU A 478 -12.28 -38.08 -25.43
C LEU A 478 -13.24 -38.26 -26.61
N ALA A 479 -14.48 -37.82 -26.51
CA ALA A 479 -15.46 -37.85 -27.58
C ALA A 479 -15.02 -36.97 -28.77
N GLU A 480 -14.55 -35.75 -28.55
CA GLU A 480 -14.00 -34.88 -29.57
C GLU A 480 -12.76 -35.49 -30.22
N LYS A 481 -11.88 -36.14 -29.45
CA LYS A 481 -10.71 -36.86 -29.93
C LYS A 481 -11.11 -38.03 -30.86
N ALA A 482 -12.02 -38.90 -30.38
CA ALA A 482 -12.50 -40.03 -31.17
C ALA A 482 -13.18 -39.60 -32.48
N SER A 483 -13.97 -38.52 -32.42
CA SER A 483 -14.61 -37.91 -33.57
C SER A 483 -13.58 -37.45 -34.63
N LEU A 484 -12.51 -36.78 -34.20
CA LEU A 484 -11.45 -36.32 -35.11
C LEU A 484 -10.62 -37.50 -35.64
N GLU A 485 -10.29 -38.50 -34.81
CA GLU A 485 -9.59 -39.73 -35.23
C GLU A 485 -10.35 -40.45 -36.32
N LEU A 486 -11.68 -40.61 -36.20
CA LEU A 486 -12.53 -41.16 -37.27
C LEU A 486 -12.48 -40.32 -38.55
N ARG A 487 -12.56 -39.00 -38.41
CA ARG A 487 -12.55 -38.06 -39.54
C ARG A 487 -11.27 -38.11 -40.33
N VAL A 488 -10.12 -38.37 -39.69
CA VAL A 488 -8.82 -38.46 -40.34
C VAL A 488 -8.39 -39.89 -40.70
N GLY A 489 -9.25 -40.88 -40.45
CA GLY A 489 -9.02 -42.25 -40.84
C GLY A 489 -8.21 -43.08 -39.84
N LEU A 490 -8.01 -42.62 -38.63
CA LEU A 490 -7.30 -43.31 -37.53
C LEU A 490 -8.25 -44.23 -36.77
N TYR A 491 -8.83 -45.20 -37.48
CA TYR A 491 -9.94 -46.01 -36.96
C TYR A 491 -9.56 -46.84 -35.74
N ASP A 492 -8.34 -47.42 -35.69
CA ASP A 492 -7.90 -48.20 -34.54
C ASP A 492 -7.83 -47.31 -33.26
N GLN A 493 -7.24 -46.13 -33.40
CA GLN A 493 -7.14 -45.17 -32.29
C GLN A 493 -8.51 -44.68 -31.82
N ALA A 494 -9.42 -44.40 -32.78
CA ALA A 494 -10.79 -44.00 -32.43
C ALA A 494 -11.53 -45.12 -31.65
N GLY A 495 -11.27 -46.37 -31.96
CA GLY A 495 -11.82 -47.53 -31.22
C GLY A 495 -11.24 -47.62 -29.82
N GLU A 496 -9.95 -47.40 -29.64
CA GLU A 496 -9.30 -47.33 -28.31
C GLU A 496 -9.88 -46.21 -27.47
N THR A 497 -9.92 -44.98 -28.03
CA THR A 497 -10.49 -43.81 -27.34
C THR A 497 -11.97 -44.01 -26.96
N ALA A 498 -12.75 -44.65 -27.84
CA ALA A 498 -14.14 -44.98 -27.57
C ALA A 498 -14.31 -46.02 -26.41
N ASN A 499 -13.40 -46.98 -26.32
CA ASN A 499 -13.38 -47.88 -25.15
C ASN A 499 -13.02 -47.16 -23.85
N GLU A 500 -12.09 -46.21 -23.88
CA GLU A 500 -11.80 -45.37 -22.70
C GLU A 500 -13.06 -44.62 -22.22
N ILE A 501 -13.88 -44.09 -23.11
CA ILE A 501 -15.16 -43.43 -22.75
C ILE A 501 -16.09 -44.46 -22.08
N LYS A 502 -16.23 -45.65 -22.66
CA LYS A 502 -17.09 -46.68 -22.09
C LYS A 502 -16.62 -47.19 -20.72
N ASP A 503 -15.32 -47.28 -20.52
CA ASP A 503 -14.74 -47.66 -19.21
C ASP A 503 -14.97 -46.60 -18.13
N LEU A 504 -14.95 -45.34 -18.50
CA LEU A 504 -15.22 -44.23 -17.61
C LEU A 504 -16.71 -44.02 -17.33
N GLU A 505 -17.54 -44.13 -18.39
CA GLU A 505 -18.98 -43.90 -18.34
C GLU A 505 -19.71 -44.98 -19.17
N PRO A 506 -20.02 -46.15 -18.57
CA PRO A 506 -20.64 -47.27 -19.29
C PRO A 506 -22.00 -46.96 -19.94
N ASP A 507 -22.70 -45.91 -19.47
CA ASP A 507 -23.99 -45.47 -20.00
C ASP A 507 -23.86 -44.31 -20.99
N ASN A 508 -22.64 -43.90 -21.35
CA ASN A 508 -22.40 -42.86 -22.32
C ASN A 508 -22.58 -43.39 -23.75
N SER A 509 -23.54 -42.83 -24.48
CA SER A 509 -23.85 -43.23 -25.86
C SER A 509 -22.69 -43.00 -26.85
N ASP A 510 -21.84 -41.97 -26.63
CA ASP A 510 -20.73 -41.61 -27.50
C ASP A 510 -19.65 -42.70 -27.54
N GLY A 511 -19.37 -43.35 -26.45
CA GLY A 511 -18.44 -44.47 -26.39
C GLY A 511 -18.86 -45.63 -27.31
N TYR A 512 -20.13 -46.00 -27.32
CA TYR A 512 -20.67 -47.01 -28.22
C TYR A 512 -20.79 -46.50 -29.65
N LEU A 513 -21.15 -45.25 -29.84
CA LEU A 513 -21.20 -44.62 -31.16
C LEU A 513 -19.86 -44.69 -31.89
N PHE A 514 -18.81 -44.13 -31.23
CA PHE A 514 -17.49 -44.05 -31.86
C PHE A 514 -16.83 -45.42 -32.05
N LEU A 515 -17.04 -46.34 -31.10
CA LEU A 515 -16.60 -47.73 -31.25
C LEU A 515 -17.30 -48.39 -32.44
N GLY A 516 -18.62 -48.26 -32.53
CA GLY A 516 -19.40 -48.82 -33.63
C GLY A 516 -18.99 -48.25 -34.99
N LEU A 517 -18.77 -46.95 -35.12
CA LEU A 517 -18.29 -46.31 -36.34
C LEU A 517 -16.87 -46.79 -36.69
N SER A 518 -15.95 -46.82 -35.71
CA SER A 518 -14.58 -47.33 -35.90
C SER A 518 -14.59 -48.74 -36.47
N GLN A 519 -15.35 -49.67 -35.87
CA GLN A 519 -15.46 -51.06 -36.33
C GLN A 519 -16.08 -51.16 -37.73
N CYS A 520 -17.12 -50.42 -38.05
CA CYS A 520 -17.71 -50.38 -39.36
C CYS A 520 -16.70 -49.92 -40.44
N MET A 521 -15.91 -48.87 -40.13
CA MET A 521 -14.89 -48.34 -41.04
C MET A 521 -13.69 -49.30 -41.21
N GLN A 522 -13.42 -50.17 -40.26
CA GLN A 522 -12.44 -51.23 -40.32
C GLN A 522 -12.98 -52.50 -41.08
N GLY A 523 -14.22 -52.48 -41.54
CA GLY A 523 -14.86 -53.65 -42.20
C GLY A 523 -15.49 -54.66 -41.20
N LYS A 524 -15.43 -54.44 -39.90
CA LYS A 524 -16.03 -55.29 -38.85
C LYS A 524 -17.51 -54.92 -38.65
N LYS A 525 -18.28 -54.96 -39.77
CA LYS A 525 -19.66 -54.47 -39.82
C LYS A 525 -20.58 -55.07 -38.74
N LYS A 526 -20.49 -56.40 -38.53
CA LYS A 526 -21.37 -57.07 -37.52
C LYS A 526 -21.17 -56.51 -36.11
N GLU A 527 -19.92 -56.37 -35.69
CA GLU A 527 -19.56 -55.83 -34.38
C GLU A 527 -19.93 -54.37 -34.27
N GLY A 528 -19.65 -53.59 -35.33
CA GLY A 528 -19.98 -52.17 -35.39
C GLY A 528 -21.48 -51.92 -35.25
N LEU A 529 -22.32 -52.70 -35.93
CA LEU A 529 -23.78 -52.54 -35.84
C LEU A 529 -24.32 -52.86 -34.45
N VAL A 530 -23.72 -53.81 -33.73
CA VAL A 530 -24.09 -54.09 -32.32
C VAL A 530 -23.83 -52.88 -31.42
N ASN A 531 -22.68 -52.22 -31.60
CA ASN A 531 -22.37 -51.03 -30.80
C ASN A 531 -23.25 -49.83 -31.20
N LEU A 532 -23.53 -49.65 -32.51
CA LEU A 532 -24.46 -48.60 -32.94
C LEU A 532 -25.88 -48.82 -32.41
N GLN A 533 -26.33 -50.08 -32.31
CA GLN A 533 -27.61 -50.43 -31.71
C GLN A 533 -27.60 -50.11 -30.20
N LYS A 534 -26.48 -50.34 -29.51
CA LYS A 534 -26.34 -49.95 -28.11
C LYS A 534 -26.33 -48.42 -27.91
N ALA A 535 -25.68 -47.67 -28.78
CA ALA A 535 -25.73 -46.22 -28.79
C ALA A 535 -27.17 -45.69 -28.94
N LYS A 536 -27.98 -46.36 -29.82
CA LYS A 536 -29.41 -46.05 -29.97
C LYS A 536 -30.17 -46.29 -28.67
N GLU A 537 -29.98 -47.44 -28.03
CA GLU A 537 -30.62 -47.79 -26.75
C GLU A 537 -30.30 -46.77 -25.65
N LEU A 538 -29.11 -46.20 -25.67
CA LEU A 538 -28.64 -45.13 -24.78
C LEU A 538 -29.08 -43.73 -25.21
N GLY A 539 -29.89 -43.61 -26.30
CA GLY A 539 -30.54 -42.38 -26.66
C GLY A 539 -29.77 -41.50 -27.67
N TYR A 540 -28.77 -42.06 -28.40
CA TYR A 540 -28.09 -41.28 -29.43
C TYR A 540 -29.05 -40.94 -30.61
N PRO A 541 -29.33 -39.66 -30.90
CA PRO A 541 -30.44 -39.28 -31.77
C PRO A 541 -30.35 -39.74 -33.22
N GLN A 542 -29.14 -39.86 -33.78
CA GLN A 542 -28.88 -40.17 -35.17
C GLN A 542 -28.48 -41.63 -35.40
N ALA A 543 -28.63 -42.49 -34.38
CA ALA A 543 -28.18 -43.88 -34.46
C ALA A 543 -28.89 -44.69 -35.56
N ASP A 544 -30.20 -44.45 -35.77
CA ASP A 544 -30.97 -45.14 -36.80
C ASP A 544 -30.42 -44.90 -38.22
N GLU A 545 -30.11 -43.68 -38.57
CA GLU A 545 -29.52 -43.31 -39.86
C GLU A 545 -28.16 -43.98 -40.07
N LEU A 546 -27.35 -44.05 -39.01
CA LEU A 546 -26.04 -44.70 -39.06
C LEU A 546 -26.17 -46.23 -39.21
N ILE A 547 -27.10 -46.85 -38.51
CA ILE A 547 -27.39 -48.29 -38.63
C ILE A 547 -27.82 -48.63 -40.05
N GLU A 548 -28.77 -47.91 -40.61
CA GLU A 548 -29.19 -48.11 -42.00
C GLU A 548 -28.04 -47.92 -43.01
N LYS A 549 -27.20 -46.93 -42.81
CA LYS A 549 -26.05 -46.64 -43.68
C LYS A 549 -25.05 -47.78 -43.70
N TYR A 550 -24.75 -48.39 -42.57
CA TYR A 550 -23.71 -49.42 -42.47
C TYR A 550 -24.26 -50.86 -42.56
N ALA A 551 -25.58 -51.04 -42.43
CA ALA A 551 -26.22 -52.35 -42.66
C ALA A 551 -26.25 -52.74 -44.16
N LYS A 552 -26.22 -51.76 -45.05
CA LYS A 552 -26.08 -51.99 -46.52
C LYS A 552 -24.61 -52.32 -46.83
#